data_4b390ddfb89a783b94a3010c3a10e864
#
_entry.id   4b390ddfb89a783b94a3010c3a10e864
#
_cell.length_a   1.000
_cell.length_b   1.000
_cell.length_c   1.000
_cell.angle_alpha   90.00
_cell.angle_beta   90.00
_cell.angle_gamma   90.00
#
_symmetry.space_group_name_H-M   'P 1'
#
loop_
_entity.id
_entity.type
_entity.pdbx_description
1 polymer ?
#
loop_
_entity_poly.entity_id
_entity_poly.type
_entity_poly.pdbx_seq_one_letter_code
_entity_poly.pdbx_strand_id
1 'polypeptide(L)'
;IPVHGLGEASMLYACQLGHKVGIVTINPRYISWFHHQIGKYGLRERVTGVHAMEFQPGAILAAFDTDGGEAEVAKLFEVQARPLVAQGVDVLIPGGGIPMLLFSRLFNHNVAGAPVMNGIPILVKMTEMAVKLRRLTGLNVSRTSDFALPPQEIIDQFVSNPRDL
;
A
#
# COMPACT_ATOMS: atom_id res chain seq x y z
N ILE A 1 -14.48 -15.19 1.90
CA ILE A 1 -13.61 -14.66 0.84
C ILE A 1 -12.45 -13.92 1.52
N PRO A 2 -11.18 -14.14 1.12
CA PRO A 2 -10.06 -13.35 1.61
C PRO A 2 -10.20 -11.89 1.18
N VAL A 3 -9.91 -10.97 2.09
CA VAL A 3 -9.88 -9.52 1.83
C VAL A 3 -8.54 -8.99 2.33
N HIS A 4 -7.82 -8.30 1.48
CA HIS A 4 -6.52 -7.72 1.80
C HIS A 4 -6.52 -6.22 1.51
N GLY A 5 -5.96 -5.44 2.43
CA GLY A 5 -5.74 -4.01 2.23
C GLY A 5 -4.46 -3.75 1.43
N LEU A 6 -4.50 -2.82 0.46
CA LEU A 6 -3.32 -2.48 -0.35
C LEU A 6 -2.13 -2.03 0.50
N GLY A 7 -2.37 -1.14 1.47
CA GLY A 7 -1.30 -0.63 2.34
C GLY A 7 -0.72 -1.71 3.24
N GLU A 8 -1.58 -2.56 3.83
CA GLU A 8 -1.15 -3.69 4.67
C GLU A 8 -0.31 -4.70 3.89
N ALA A 9 -0.83 -5.18 2.77
CA ALA A 9 -0.12 -6.13 1.90
C ALA A 9 1.23 -5.58 1.44
N SER A 10 1.27 -4.31 1.06
CA SER A 10 2.50 -3.63 0.64
C SER A 10 3.53 -3.58 1.77
N MET A 11 3.15 -3.11 2.96
CA MET A 11 4.07 -2.98 4.09
C MET A 11 4.57 -4.34 4.59
N LEU A 12 3.69 -5.34 4.69
CA LEU A 12 4.07 -6.69 5.12
C LEU A 12 5.04 -7.35 4.13
N TYR A 13 4.79 -7.21 2.84
CA TYR A 13 5.69 -7.78 1.83
C TYR A 13 7.02 -7.01 1.74
N ALA A 14 7.00 -5.69 1.86
CA ALA A 14 8.23 -4.89 1.90
C ALA A 14 9.17 -5.33 3.02
N CYS A 15 8.63 -5.75 4.17
CA CYS A 15 9.42 -6.32 5.26
C CYS A 15 10.11 -7.65 4.92
N GLN A 16 9.74 -8.32 3.83
CA GLN A 16 10.43 -9.51 3.33
C GLN A 16 11.55 -9.15 2.34
N LEU A 17 11.50 -7.95 1.75
CA LEU A 17 12.49 -7.48 0.79
C LEU A 17 13.65 -6.75 1.47
N GLY A 18 13.42 -6.12 2.61
CA GLY A 18 14.42 -5.36 3.32
C GLY A 18 14.12 -5.23 4.82
N HIS A 19 15.04 -4.60 5.55
CA HIS A 19 14.94 -4.44 7.00
C HIS A 19 14.14 -3.18 7.36
N LYS A 20 14.43 -2.04 6.71
CA LYS A 20 13.77 -0.76 6.94
C LYS A 20 13.02 -0.29 5.70
N VAL A 21 11.77 0.05 5.88
CA VAL A 21 10.85 0.45 4.82
C VAL A 21 10.53 1.93 4.93
N GLY A 22 10.57 2.64 3.81
CA GLY A 22 10.11 4.02 3.68
C GLY A 22 8.88 4.13 2.80
N ILE A 23 8.00 5.06 3.12
CA ILE A 23 6.81 5.36 2.33
C ILE A 23 6.92 6.80 1.84
N VAL A 24 6.68 7.01 0.54
CA VAL A 24 6.55 8.35 -0.03
C VAL A 24 5.17 8.50 -0.64
N THR A 25 4.32 9.30 0.01
CA THR A 25 2.93 9.53 -0.42
C THR A 25 2.79 10.80 -1.26
N ILE A 26 1.62 11.00 -1.84
CA ILE A 26 1.33 12.10 -2.78
C ILE A 26 0.94 13.42 -2.09
N ASN A 27 0.63 13.39 -0.79
CA ASN A 27 0.17 14.57 -0.08
C ASN A 27 0.54 14.47 1.40
N PRO A 28 1.06 15.56 2.03
CA PRO A 28 1.39 15.59 3.45
C PRO A 28 0.25 15.20 4.39
N ARG A 29 -1.02 15.42 4.00
CA ARG A 29 -2.19 15.03 4.79
C ARG A 29 -2.28 13.52 5.04
N TYR A 30 -1.66 12.70 4.18
CA TYR A 30 -1.66 11.24 4.35
C TYR A 30 -0.58 10.75 5.29
N ILE A 31 0.39 11.58 5.72
CA ILE A 31 1.47 11.14 6.60
C ILE A 31 0.91 10.59 7.92
N SER A 32 -0.01 11.33 8.57
CA SER A 32 -0.63 10.90 9.82
C SER A 32 -1.45 9.62 9.66
N TRP A 33 -2.13 9.49 8.51
CA TRP A 33 -2.88 8.27 8.19
C TRP A 33 -1.94 7.05 8.05
N PHE A 34 -0.81 7.21 7.35
CA PHE A 34 0.18 6.12 7.25
C PHE A 34 0.77 5.77 8.62
N HIS A 35 1.10 6.73 9.46
CA HIS A 35 1.57 6.45 10.82
C HIS A 35 0.53 5.68 11.65
N HIS A 36 -0.76 6.00 11.49
CA HIS A 36 -1.83 5.23 12.12
C HIS A 36 -1.85 3.77 11.62
N GLN A 37 -1.78 3.56 10.29
CA GLN A 37 -1.74 2.21 9.70
C GLN A 37 -0.51 1.42 10.15
N ILE A 38 0.68 2.04 10.14
CA ILE A 38 1.93 1.44 10.62
C ILE A 38 1.76 0.96 12.08
N GLY A 39 1.14 1.79 12.92
CA GLY A 39 0.84 1.42 14.31
C GLY A 39 -0.17 0.27 14.42
N LYS A 40 -1.25 0.33 13.64
CA LYS A 40 -2.30 -0.70 13.61
C LYS A 40 -1.75 -2.09 13.21
N TYR A 41 -0.80 -2.13 12.28
CA TYR A 41 -0.20 -3.39 11.83
C TYR A 41 1.04 -3.82 12.62
N GLY A 42 1.43 -3.08 13.67
CA GLY A 42 2.59 -3.41 14.49
C GLY A 42 3.94 -3.27 13.78
N LEU A 43 4.04 -2.38 12.79
CA LEU A 43 5.22 -2.25 11.92
C LEU A 43 6.09 -1.03 12.22
N ARG A 44 5.99 -0.41 13.41
CA ARG A 44 6.74 0.82 13.77
C ARG A 44 8.25 0.68 13.67
N GLU A 45 8.79 -0.51 14.01
CA GLU A 45 10.22 -0.79 13.95
C GLU A 45 10.72 -1.10 12.53
N ARG A 46 9.81 -1.38 11.61
CA ARG A 46 10.13 -1.77 10.25
C ARG A 46 9.85 -0.65 9.25
N VAL A 47 8.73 0.05 9.37
CA VAL A 47 8.38 1.20 8.53
C VAL A 47 8.79 2.47 9.27
N THR A 48 9.99 2.96 8.98
CA THR A 48 10.68 3.96 9.81
C THR A 48 10.57 5.39 9.27
N GLY A 49 10.06 5.58 8.06
CA GLY A 49 9.91 6.92 7.50
C GLY A 49 8.71 7.05 6.57
N VAL A 50 8.00 8.17 6.69
CA VAL A 50 6.91 8.55 5.79
C VAL A 50 7.13 9.98 5.35
N HIS A 51 7.41 10.16 4.07
CA HIS A 51 7.54 11.46 3.42
C HIS A 51 6.40 11.67 2.42
N ALA A 52 6.23 12.88 1.95
CA ALA A 52 5.23 13.21 0.95
C ALA A 52 5.80 14.05 -0.19
N MET A 53 5.41 13.69 -1.39
CA MET A 53 5.49 14.61 -2.53
C MET A 53 4.42 15.69 -2.36
N GLU A 54 4.69 16.88 -2.89
CA GLU A 54 3.70 17.96 -2.94
C GLU A 54 3.21 18.13 -4.38
N PHE A 55 1.96 17.80 -4.59
CA PHE A 55 1.29 18.01 -5.88
C PHE A 55 0.22 19.09 -5.77
N GLN A 56 0.11 19.90 -6.84
CA GLN A 56 -1.10 20.69 -7.06
C GLN A 56 -2.30 19.75 -7.28
N PRO A 57 -3.49 20.13 -6.84
CA PRO A 57 -4.70 19.33 -7.07
C PRO A 57 -4.82 18.91 -8.55
N GLY A 58 -4.99 17.62 -8.79
CA GLY A 58 -5.12 17.06 -10.14
C GLY A 58 -3.82 16.80 -10.91
N ALA A 59 -2.69 17.39 -10.52
CA ALA A 59 -1.43 17.25 -11.27
C ALA A 59 -0.93 15.80 -11.38
N ILE A 60 -1.09 15.01 -10.34
CA ILE A 60 -0.71 13.59 -10.40
C ILE A 60 -1.59 12.78 -11.33
N LEU A 61 -2.86 13.15 -11.51
CA LEU A 61 -3.77 12.50 -12.46
C LEU A 61 -3.41 12.87 -13.90
N ALA A 62 -3.03 14.11 -14.14
CA ALA A 62 -2.58 14.57 -15.47
C ALA A 62 -1.34 13.80 -15.97
N ALA A 63 -0.52 13.26 -15.05
CA ALA A 63 0.63 12.44 -15.42
C ALA A 63 0.26 11.13 -16.14
N PHE A 64 -0.99 10.65 -16.04
CA PHE A 64 -1.45 9.48 -16.79
C PHE A 64 -1.63 9.78 -18.29
N ASP A 65 -1.96 11.01 -18.62
CA ASP A 65 -2.29 11.48 -19.98
C ASP A 65 -1.12 12.25 -20.63
N THR A 66 0.01 12.35 -19.92
CA THR A 66 1.21 13.07 -20.38
C THR A 66 2.31 12.06 -20.75
N ASP A 67 2.89 12.20 -21.92
CA ASP A 67 4.05 11.40 -22.33
C ASP A 67 5.21 11.59 -21.33
N GLY A 68 5.67 10.49 -20.74
CA GLY A 68 6.72 10.53 -19.71
C GLY A 68 6.25 11.05 -18.34
N GLY A 69 4.96 11.22 -18.11
CA GLY A 69 4.41 11.72 -16.85
C GLY A 69 4.78 10.85 -15.63
N GLU A 70 4.89 9.54 -15.81
CA GLU A 70 5.40 8.64 -14.78
C GLU A 70 6.86 8.93 -14.40
N ALA A 71 7.69 9.31 -15.37
CA ALA A 71 9.09 9.65 -15.11
C ALA A 71 9.21 10.98 -14.33
N GLU A 72 8.37 11.96 -14.61
CA GLU A 72 8.32 13.21 -13.84
C GLU A 72 7.87 12.97 -12.40
N VAL A 73 6.84 12.14 -12.21
CA VAL A 73 6.42 11.74 -10.86
C VAL A 73 7.51 10.96 -10.13
N ALA A 74 8.25 10.11 -10.84
CA ALA A 74 9.39 9.39 -10.26
C ALA A 74 10.50 10.34 -9.78
N LYS A 75 10.80 11.40 -10.50
CA LYS A 75 11.78 12.43 -10.06
C LYS A 75 11.34 13.10 -8.75
N LEU A 76 10.06 13.49 -8.65
CA LEU A 76 9.52 14.08 -7.42
C LEU A 76 9.54 13.08 -6.26
N PHE A 77 9.23 11.83 -6.54
CA PHE A 77 9.33 10.73 -5.58
C PHE A 77 10.77 10.57 -5.08
N GLU A 78 11.76 10.57 -5.98
CA GLU A 78 13.17 10.43 -5.62
C GLU A 78 13.66 11.55 -4.69
N VAL A 79 13.22 12.78 -4.88
CA VAL A 79 13.57 13.91 -3.99
C VAL A 79 13.20 13.59 -2.53
N GLN A 80 12.03 12.98 -2.34
CA GLN A 80 11.54 12.62 -1.00
C GLN A 80 12.10 11.28 -0.49
N ALA A 81 12.45 10.39 -1.39
CA ALA A 81 12.96 9.06 -1.06
C ALA A 81 14.45 9.06 -0.66
N ARG A 82 15.28 9.89 -1.32
CA ARG A 82 16.73 9.96 -1.04
C ARG A 82 17.09 10.22 0.43
N PRO A 83 16.44 11.17 1.14
CA PRO A 83 16.69 11.35 2.58
C PRO A 83 16.33 10.11 3.41
N LEU A 84 15.28 9.37 3.04
CA LEU A 84 14.91 8.12 3.72
C LEU A 84 16.01 7.05 3.53
N VAL A 85 16.49 6.88 2.30
CA VAL A 85 17.58 5.93 2.00
C VAL A 85 18.86 6.32 2.75
N ALA A 86 19.19 7.61 2.81
CA ALA A 86 20.34 8.11 3.57
C ALA A 86 20.22 7.82 5.09
N GLN A 87 19.01 7.66 5.62
CA GLN A 87 18.71 7.27 7.00
C GLN A 87 18.66 5.73 7.18
N GLY A 88 18.99 4.96 6.14
CA GLY A 88 19.07 3.51 6.19
C GLY A 88 17.80 2.77 5.79
N VAL A 89 16.85 3.44 5.13
CA VAL A 89 15.73 2.76 4.45
C VAL A 89 16.27 1.99 3.25
N ASP A 90 15.92 0.73 3.13
CA ASP A 90 16.39 -0.19 2.10
C ASP A 90 15.29 -0.72 1.17
N VAL A 91 14.02 -0.38 1.44
CA VAL A 91 12.87 -0.62 0.55
C VAL A 91 11.94 0.58 0.57
N LEU A 92 11.46 0.99 -0.59
CA LEU A 92 10.57 2.13 -0.76
C LEU A 92 9.20 1.72 -1.28
N ILE A 93 8.14 2.35 -0.76
CA ILE A 93 6.75 2.14 -1.19
C ILE A 93 6.17 3.47 -1.69
N PRO A 94 5.70 3.55 -2.95
CA PRO A 94 4.85 4.65 -3.39
C PRO A 94 3.52 4.60 -2.64
N GLY A 95 3.30 5.55 -1.72
CA GLY A 95 2.18 5.53 -0.78
C GLY A 95 0.85 5.92 -1.41
N GLY A 96 0.09 4.92 -1.85
CA GLY A 96 -1.26 5.05 -2.41
C GLY A 96 -1.43 4.35 -3.75
N GLY A 97 -2.69 4.08 -4.14
CA GLY A 97 -2.99 3.38 -5.39
C GLY A 97 -2.57 4.17 -6.65
N ILE A 98 -2.80 5.49 -6.66
CA ILE A 98 -2.46 6.36 -7.80
C ILE A 98 -0.96 6.34 -8.10
N PRO A 99 -0.04 6.63 -7.15
CA PRO A 99 1.38 6.53 -7.44
C PRO A 99 1.82 5.12 -7.82
N MET A 100 1.26 4.07 -7.20
CA MET A 100 1.57 2.68 -7.59
C MET A 100 1.18 2.37 -9.03
N LEU A 101 0.06 2.91 -9.52
CA LEU A 101 -0.34 2.76 -10.93
C LEU A 101 0.64 3.45 -11.89
N LEU A 102 1.14 4.65 -11.56
CA LEU A 102 2.16 5.33 -12.35
C LEU A 102 3.48 4.54 -12.33
N PHE A 103 3.92 4.09 -11.15
CA PHE A 103 5.13 3.28 -11.01
C PHE A 103 5.02 1.89 -11.67
N SER A 104 3.81 1.41 -12.00
CA SER A 104 3.66 0.18 -12.79
C SER A 104 4.17 0.31 -14.23
N ARG A 105 4.32 1.54 -14.73
CA ARG A 105 4.92 1.83 -16.04
C ARG A 105 6.45 1.88 -15.98
N LEU A 106 7.05 1.92 -14.78
CA LEU A 106 8.49 1.97 -14.56
C LEU A 106 8.98 0.60 -14.09
N PHE A 107 9.62 -0.12 -15.01
CA PHE A 107 10.15 -1.43 -14.65
C PHE A 107 11.42 -1.32 -13.82
N ASN A 108 11.50 -2.07 -12.72
CA ASN A 108 12.68 -2.19 -11.86
C ASN A 108 13.25 -0.84 -11.36
N HIS A 109 12.35 0.08 -11.00
CA HIS A 109 12.76 1.38 -10.47
C HIS A 109 13.41 1.24 -9.09
N ASN A 110 14.50 1.99 -8.87
CA ASN A 110 15.18 2.04 -7.58
C ASN A 110 15.69 3.47 -7.30
N VAL A 111 15.88 3.79 -6.04
CA VAL A 111 16.44 5.06 -5.59
C VAL A 111 17.67 4.77 -4.73
N ALA A 112 18.86 5.14 -5.21
CA ALA A 112 20.13 4.93 -4.52
C ALA A 112 20.34 3.47 -4.05
N GLY A 113 19.90 2.51 -4.84
CA GLY A 113 19.99 1.07 -4.55
C GLY A 113 18.79 0.48 -3.82
N ALA A 114 17.93 1.28 -3.20
CA ALA A 114 16.70 0.79 -2.59
C ALA A 114 15.61 0.56 -3.65
N PRO A 115 15.06 -0.66 -3.77
CA PRO A 115 13.98 -0.93 -4.73
C PRO A 115 12.72 -0.17 -4.37
N VAL A 116 12.03 0.33 -5.39
CA VAL A 116 10.70 0.93 -5.28
C VAL A 116 9.67 -0.15 -5.57
N MET A 117 8.97 -0.58 -4.53
CA MET A 117 8.07 -1.73 -4.60
C MET A 117 6.66 -1.31 -4.97
N ASN A 118 6.10 -1.88 -6.04
CA ASN A 118 4.69 -1.70 -6.38
C ASN A 118 3.81 -2.70 -5.61
N GLY A 119 2.93 -2.19 -4.75
CA GLY A 119 2.04 -3.01 -3.92
C GLY A 119 0.86 -3.63 -4.66
N ILE A 120 0.49 -3.15 -5.86
CA ILE A 120 -0.70 -3.65 -6.58
C ILE A 120 -0.53 -5.11 -6.99
N PRO A 121 0.53 -5.52 -7.74
CA PRO A 121 0.73 -6.92 -8.06
C PRO A 121 0.93 -7.80 -6.82
N ILE A 122 1.53 -7.26 -5.75
CA ILE A 122 1.70 -7.97 -4.49
C ILE A 122 0.35 -8.26 -3.83
N LEU A 123 -0.53 -7.26 -3.75
CA LEU A 123 -1.89 -7.43 -3.23
C LEU A 123 -2.63 -8.55 -3.97
N VAL A 124 -2.58 -8.55 -5.31
CA VAL A 124 -3.21 -9.59 -6.14
C VAL A 124 -2.63 -10.96 -5.82
N LYS A 125 -1.29 -11.09 -5.78
CA LYS A 125 -0.62 -12.37 -5.52
C LYS A 125 -0.84 -12.87 -4.08
N MET A 126 -0.86 -12.00 -3.09
CA MET A 126 -1.20 -12.38 -1.71
C MET A 126 -2.65 -12.88 -1.61
N THR A 127 -3.57 -12.24 -2.33
CA THR A 127 -4.98 -12.69 -2.38
C THR A 127 -5.12 -14.04 -3.07
N GLU A 128 -4.45 -14.26 -4.21
CA GLU A 128 -4.38 -15.57 -4.87
C GLU A 128 -3.80 -16.65 -3.94
N MET A 129 -2.72 -16.31 -3.23
CA MET A 129 -2.09 -17.21 -2.27
C MET A 129 -3.06 -17.59 -1.15
N ALA A 130 -3.77 -16.62 -0.56
CA ALA A 130 -4.74 -16.88 0.49
C ALA A 130 -5.88 -17.81 0.02
N VAL A 131 -6.37 -17.62 -1.22
CA VAL A 131 -7.37 -18.53 -1.83
C VAL A 131 -6.80 -19.94 -2.00
N LYS A 132 -5.56 -20.07 -2.49
CA LYS A 132 -4.90 -21.37 -2.69
C LYS A 132 -4.64 -22.08 -1.35
N LEU A 133 -4.16 -21.36 -0.34
CA LEU A 133 -3.94 -21.90 1.00
C LEU A 133 -5.23 -22.39 1.64
N ARG A 134 -6.33 -21.64 1.49
CA ARG A 134 -7.64 -22.09 1.97
C ARG A 134 -8.07 -23.41 1.31
N ARG A 135 -7.87 -23.55 0.00
CA ARG A 135 -8.19 -24.79 -0.71
C ARG A 135 -7.31 -25.97 -0.29
N LEU A 136 -6.05 -25.70 -0.03
CA LEU A 136 -5.05 -26.72 0.32
C LEU A 136 -5.15 -27.19 1.77
N THR A 137 -5.39 -26.28 2.71
CA THR A 137 -5.24 -26.53 4.14
C THR A 137 -6.51 -26.29 4.96
N GLY A 138 -7.58 -25.73 4.34
CA GLY A 138 -8.76 -25.27 5.08
C GLY A 138 -8.55 -23.96 5.84
N LEU A 139 -7.34 -23.35 5.79
CA LEU A 139 -7.03 -22.10 6.49
C LEU A 139 -7.99 -20.99 6.06
N ASN A 140 -8.62 -20.35 7.03
CA ASN A 140 -9.61 -19.32 6.79
C ASN A 140 -9.39 -18.12 7.72
N VAL A 141 -10.06 -17.00 7.40
CA VAL A 141 -10.07 -15.81 8.26
C VAL A 141 -10.66 -16.17 9.62
N SER A 142 -10.09 -15.65 10.70
CA SER A 142 -10.68 -15.73 12.04
C SER A 142 -12.14 -15.25 12.03
N ARG A 143 -12.95 -15.84 12.90
CA ARG A 143 -14.35 -15.43 13.12
C ARG A 143 -14.57 -15.06 14.59
N THR A 144 -13.53 -14.56 15.24
CA THR A 144 -13.55 -14.13 16.64
C THR A 144 -13.12 -12.67 16.76
N SER A 145 -13.47 -12.04 17.85
CA SER A 145 -13.13 -10.63 18.14
C SER A 145 -13.49 -9.69 16.99
N ASP A 146 -12.56 -8.87 16.54
CA ASP A 146 -12.75 -7.88 15.48
C ASP A 146 -13.08 -8.49 14.10
N PHE A 147 -12.90 -9.81 13.93
CA PHE A 147 -13.24 -10.54 12.72
C PHE A 147 -14.51 -11.38 12.85
N ALA A 148 -15.27 -11.22 13.95
CA ALA A 148 -16.57 -11.86 14.09
C ALA A 148 -17.53 -11.40 12.99
N LEU A 149 -18.38 -12.33 12.55
CA LEU A 149 -19.44 -11.95 11.64
C LEU A 149 -20.49 -11.12 12.39
N PRO A 150 -21.07 -10.10 11.77
CA PRO A 150 -22.23 -9.44 12.33
C PRO A 150 -23.40 -10.43 12.48
N PRO A 151 -24.39 -10.14 13.35
CA PRO A 151 -25.60 -10.95 13.44
C PRO A 151 -26.25 -11.15 12.07
N GLN A 152 -26.84 -12.32 11.84
CA GLN A 152 -27.43 -12.67 10.53
C GLN A 152 -28.48 -11.63 10.09
N GLU A 153 -29.27 -11.11 11.01
CA GLU A 153 -30.27 -10.05 10.76
C GLU A 153 -29.64 -8.81 10.11
N ILE A 154 -28.47 -8.40 10.57
CA ILE A 154 -27.76 -7.24 10.00
C ILE A 154 -27.24 -7.56 8.60
N ILE A 155 -26.76 -8.81 8.38
CA ILE A 155 -26.34 -9.24 7.05
C ILE A 155 -27.53 -9.23 6.08
N ASP A 156 -28.68 -9.75 6.51
CA ASP A 156 -29.89 -9.83 5.69
C ASP A 156 -30.44 -8.43 5.36
N GLN A 157 -30.43 -7.50 6.34
CA GLN A 157 -30.77 -6.09 6.10
C GLN A 157 -29.86 -5.44 5.06
N PHE A 158 -28.54 -5.62 5.22
CA PHE A 158 -27.55 -5.06 4.29
C PHE A 158 -27.74 -5.59 2.86
N VAL A 159 -28.02 -6.90 2.72
CA VAL A 159 -28.23 -7.53 1.41
C VAL A 159 -29.54 -7.06 0.78
N SER A 160 -30.59 -6.91 1.59
CA SER A 160 -31.93 -6.51 1.11
C SER A 160 -32.03 -5.02 0.78
N ASN A 161 -31.39 -4.15 1.59
CA ASN A 161 -31.43 -2.71 1.47
C ASN A 161 -30.05 -2.07 1.67
N PRO A 162 -29.12 -2.23 0.74
CA PRO A 162 -27.74 -1.78 0.90
C PRO A 162 -27.58 -0.23 0.92
N ARG A 163 -28.66 0.53 0.65
CA ARG A 163 -28.66 2.01 0.62
C ARG A 163 -29.25 2.64 1.88
N ASP A 164 -29.79 1.87 2.80
CA ASP A 164 -30.49 2.38 3.99
C ASP A 164 -29.64 2.27 5.27
N LEU A 165 -28.32 2.06 5.12
CA LEU A 165 -27.35 1.94 6.23
C LEU A 165 -26.38 3.11 6.26
#